data_9d53f05f9b6652fc4c168e898a96f57b
#
_entry.id   9d53f05f9b6652fc4c168e898a96f57b
#
_cell.length_a   1.000
_cell.length_b   1.000
_cell.length_c   1.000
_cell.angle_alpha   90.00
_cell.angle_beta   90.00
_cell.angle_gamma   90.00
#
_symmetry.space_group_name_H-M   'P 1'
#
loop_
_entity.id
_entity.type
_entity.pdbx_description
1 polymer ?
#
loop_
_entity_poly.entity_id
_entity_poly.type
_entity_poly.pdbx_seq_one_letter_code
_entity_poly.pdbx_strand_id
1 'polypeptide(L)'
;HLVYIGSIASLGRETDHVILNEKSPWLDNEFSTGYGLSKYLGELEAWRGAAEGLNVSVVLPSVMLGAGDWHRSSLQIVNRVVHKAGWYPGGQTGFVDVRDVARFTASLFEKNQHGERWLLSATDMPYAQFYQKLAVHLGLKKKFSLAPKWLARTILAGSSLLKGGSLGQEMINQAYGT
;
A
#
# COMPACT_ATOMS: atom_id res chain seq x y z
N HIS A 1 23.16 -11.36 -3.88
CA HIS A 1 22.30 -10.16 -3.92
C HIS A 1 20.89 -10.51 -3.50
N LEU A 2 20.34 -9.77 -2.56
CA LEU A 2 18.96 -9.88 -2.05
C LEU A 2 18.20 -8.61 -2.42
N VAL A 3 17.01 -8.74 -3.02
CA VAL A 3 16.06 -7.63 -3.14
C VAL A 3 14.85 -7.94 -2.28
N TYR A 4 14.65 -7.19 -1.21
CA TYR A 4 13.50 -7.30 -0.33
C TYR A 4 12.34 -6.45 -0.86
N ILE A 5 11.19 -7.08 -1.08
CA ILE A 5 9.96 -6.37 -1.45
C ILE A 5 9.16 -6.04 -0.19
N GLY A 6 9.32 -4.80 0.26
CA GLY A 6 8.60 -4.21 1.38
C GLY A 6 7.25 -3.64 0.99
N SER A 7 6.95 -2.46 1.51
CA SER A 7 5.74 -1.67 1.20
C SER A 7 5.94 -0.23 1.67
N ILE A 8 5.30 0.75 1.05
CA ILE A 8 5.21 2.11 1.60
C ILE A 8 4.56 2.13 3.00
N ALA A 9 3.84 1.08 3.38
CA ALA A 9 3.26 0.94 4.71
C ALA A 9 4.29 0.81 5.84
N SER A 10 5.55 0.48 5.53
CA SER A 10 6.68 0.50 6.48
C SER A 10 7.23 1.90 6.74
N LEU A 11 6.75 2.92 6.04
CA LEU A 11 7.13 4.31 6.25
C LEU A 11 6.17 4.99 7.21
N GLY A 12 6.70 5.63 8.24
CA GLY A 12 5.92 6.37 9.22
C GLY A 12 5.36 7.68 8.66
N ARG A 13 4.19 8.07 9.16
CA ARG A 13 3.55 9.36 8.88
C ARG A 13 3.36 10.13 10.18
N GLU A 14 3.69 11.40 10.17
CA GLU A 14 3.43 12.30 11.31
C GLU A 14 2.03 12.92 11.22
N THR A 15 1.53 13.11 9.99
CA THR A 15 0.22 13.72 9.72
C THR A 15 -0.40 13.10 8.47
N ASP A 16 -1.68 13.38 8.22
CA ASP A 16 -2.40 12.92 7.03
C ASP A 16 -1.89 13.51 5.71
N HIS A 17 -1.10 14.59 5.75
CA HIS A 17 -0.67 15.35 4.58
C HIS A 17 0.84 15.26 4.31
N VAL A 18 1.55 14.35 4.97
CA VAL A 18 2.99 14.19 4.76
C VAL A 18 3.29 13.49 3.43
N ILE A 19 4.28 14.00 2.71
CA ILE A 19 4.82 13.34 1.52
C ILE A 19 5.91 12.38 1.98
N LEU A 20 5.68 11.09 1.77
CA LEU A 20 6.64 10.04 2.09
C LEU A 20 7.72 9.93 1.01
N ASN A 21 8.92 9.61 1.43
CA ASN A 21 10.05 9.32 0.57
C ASN A 21 10.95 8.23 1.19
N GLU A 22 12.00 7.85 0.50
CA GLU A 22 12.92 6.79 0.93
C GLU A 22 13.61 7.07 2.28
N LYS A 23 13.66 8.34 2.73
CA LYS A 23 14.26 8.74 4.01
C LYS A 23 13.25 8.75 5.15
N SER A 24 11.95 8.61 4.87
CA SER A 24 10.92 8.57 5.91
C SER A 24 11.15 7.41 6.86
N PRO A 25 11.32 7.64 8.17
CA PRO A 25 11.54 6.58 9.15
C PRO A 25 10.23 5.83 9.44
N TRP A 26 10.31 4.68 10.08
CA TRP A 26 9.16 4.10 10.78
C TRP A 26 8.82 4.97 11.99
N LEU A 27 7.53 5.19 12.20
CA LEU A 27 6.99 5.87 13.39
C LEU A 27 5.94 4.97 14.02
N ASP A 28 6.06 4.74 15.32
CA ASP A 28 5.03 4.01 16.08
C ASP A 28 4.03 5.01 16.67
N ASN A 29 2.96 5.25 15.94
CA ASN A 29 1.93 6.23 16.27
C ASN A 29 0.54 5.73 15.82
N GLU A 30 -0.48 6.58 15.93
CA GLU A 30 -1.86 6.29 15.54
C GLU A 30 -2.07 5.91 14.06
N PHE A 31 -1.14 6.28 13.19
CA PHE A 31 -1.18 5.92 11.76
C PHE A 31 -0.55 4.56 11.48
N SER A 32 0.10 3.94 12.47
CA SER A 32 0.78 2.66 12.31
C SER A 32 -0.22 1.52 12.25
N THR A 33 0.09 0.53 11.41
CA THR A 33 -0.72 -0.67 11.27
C THR A 33 0.11 -1.92 11.56
N GLY A 34 -0.54 -3.01 11.98
CA GLY A 34 0.15 -4.29 12.17
C GLY A 34 0.81 -4.81 10.88
N TYR A 35 0.20 -4.51 9.71
CA TYR A 35 0.81 -4.80 8.42
C TYR A 35 2.07 -3.95 8.19
N GLY A 36 1.99 -2.63 8.40
CA GLY A 36 3.12 -1.72 8.30
C GLY A 36 4.27 -2.16 9.20
N LEU A 37 3.98 -2.48 10.47
CA LEU A 37 4.97 -3.01 11.41
C LEU A 37 5.62 -4.30 10.89
N SER A 38 4.83 -5.25 10.39
CA SER A 38 5.37 -6.50 9.84
C SER A 38 6.31 -6.28 8.66
N LYS A 39 5.99 -5.30 7.80
CA LYS A 39 6.84 -4.92 6.66
C LYS A 39 8.11 -4.21 7.10
N TYR A 40 8.00 -3.33 8.10
CA TYR A 40 9.16 -2.67 8.71
C TYR A 40 10.11 -3.67 9.37
N LEU A 41 9.60 -4.60 10.17
CA LEU A 41 10.43 -5.62 10.81
C LEU A 41 11.12 -6.52 9.79
N GLY A 42 10.42 -6.90 8.71
CA GLY A 42 11.04 -7.65 7.59
C GLY A 42 12.11 -6.85 6.87
N GLU A 43 11.97 -5.54 6.74
CA GLU A 43 12.99 -4.66 6.18
C GLU A 43 14.23 -4.60 7.08
N LEU A 44 14.05 -4.53 8.41
CA LEU A 44 15.17 -4.58 9.37
C LEU A 44 15.97 -5.86 9.24
N GLU A 45 15.32 -7.02 9.03
CA GLU A 45 16.02 -8.28 8.80
C GLU A 45 16.83 -8.28 7.50
N ALA A 46 16.30 -7.64 6.44
CA ALA A 46 17.07 -7.46 5.21
C ALA A 46 18.32 -6.60 5.44
N TRP A 47 18.19 -5.50 6.17
CA TRP A 47 19.32 -4.64 6.53
C TRP A 47 20.31 -5.31 7.49
N ARG A 48 19.83 -6.20 8.38
CA ARG A 48 20.71 -7.04 9.19
C ARG A 48 21.59 -7.92 8.30
N GLY A 49 21.00 -8.55 7.28
CA GLY A 49 21.75 -9.31 6.28
C GLY A 49 22.79 -8.45 5.55
N ALA A 50 22.49 -7.17 5.27
CA ALA A 50 23.47 -6.25 4.68
C ALA A 50 24.66 -6.00 5.62
N ALA A 51 24.41 -5.84 6.92
CA ALA A 51 25.47 -5.69 7.92
C ALA A 51 26.35 -6.95 8.05
N GLU A 52 25.80 -8.11 7.70
CA GLU A 52 26.52 -9.40 7.65
C GLU A 52 27.23 -9.64 6.30
N GLY A 53 27.19 -8.67 5.38
CA GLY A 53 27.93 -8.69 4.11
C GLY A 53 27.10 -9.08 2.87
N LEU A 54 25.78 -9.17 2.97
CA LEU A 54 24.94 -9.37 1.79
C LEU A 54 24.76 -8.06 1.00
N ASN A 55 24.76 -8.14 -0.31
CA ASN A 55 24.31 -7.04 -1.16
C ASN A 55 22.78 -6.97 -1.11
N VAL A 56 22.23 -5.97 -0.41
CA VAL A 56 20.79 -5.83 -0.18
C VAL A 56 20.26 -4.57 -0.85
N SER A 57 19.12 -4.68 -1.50
CA SER A 57 18.26 -3.57 -1.93
C SER A 57 16.87 -3.74 -1.35
N VAL A 58 16.19 -2.65 -1.03
CA VAL A 58 14.82 -2.64 -0.55
C VAL A 58 13.95 -1.91 -1.53
N VAL A 59 12.84 -2.53 -1.94
CA VAL A 59 11.83 -1.92 -2.82
C VAL A 59 10.54 -1.76 -2.04
N LEU A 60 10.02 -0.54 -1.99
CA LEU A 60 8.82 -0.15 -1.25
C LEU A 60 7.71 0.26 -2.25
N PRO A 61 6.96 -0.70 -2.80
CA PRO A 61 5.88 -0.36 -3.72
C PRO A 61 4.73 0.33 -2.99
N SER A 62 4.09 1.29 -3.67
CA SER A 62 2.77 1.81 -3.33
C SER A 62 1.69 0.75 -3.61
N VAL A 63 0.42 1.14 -3.74
CA VAL A 63 -0.66 0.18 -4.06
C VAL A 63 -0.40 -0.44 -5.43
N MET A 64 0.02 -1.71 -5.43
CA MET A 64 0.28 -2.46 -6.67
C MET A 64 -1.03 -2.87 -7.35
N LEU A 65 -1.12 -2.57 -8.65
CA LEU A 65 -2.21 -2.97 -9.52
C LEU A 65 -1.69 -3.88 -10.63
N GLY A 66 -2.52 -4.81 -11.08
CA GLY A 66 -2.18 -5.71 -12.17
C GLY A 66 -3.16 -6.86 -12.32
N ALA A 67 -2.84 -7.83 -13.16
CA ALA A 67 -3.61 -9.07 -13.27
C ALA A 67 -3.39 -9.94 -12.02
N GLY A 68 -4.46 -10.54 -11.50
CA GLY A 68 -4.38 -11.41 -10.33
C GLY A 68 -5.74 -11.69 -9.68
N ASP A 69 -5.69 -12.28 -8.50
CA ASP A 69 -6.88 -12.61 -7.72
C ASP A 69 -7.46 -11.36 -7.04
N TRP A 70 -8.64 -10.93 -7.48
CA TRP A 70 -9.34 -9.75 -6.92
C TRP A 70 -9.81 -9.92 -5.47
N HIS A 71 -9.70 -11.13 -4.91
CA HIS A 71 -10.02 -11.39 -3.51
C HIS A 71 -8.83 -11.21 -2.57
N ARG A 72 -7.63 -10.95 -3.11
CA ARG A 72 -6.40 -10.84 -2.34
C ARG A 72 -5.71 -9.48 -2.47
N SER A 73 -5.02 -9.11 -1.39
CA SER A 73 -4.11 -7.97 -1.35
C SER A 73 -4.75 -6.67 -1.90
N SER A 74 -3.97 -5.83 -2.56
CA SER A 74 -4.40 -4.55 -3.14
C SER A 74 -5.50 -4.69 -4.20
N LEU A 75 -5.61 -5.84 -4.87
CA LEU A 75 -6.66 -6.10 -5.86
C LEU A 75 -8.07 -6.19 -5.27
N GLN A 76 -8.23 -6.35 -3.96
CA GLN A 76 -9.53 -6.23 -3.30
C GLN A 76 -10.21 -4.88 -3.56
N ILE A 77 -9.44 -3.83 -3.89
CA ILE A 77 -9.99 -2.53 -4.27
C ILE A 77 -10.81 -2.64 -5.56
N VAL A 78 -10.33 -3.43 -6.52
CA VAL A 78 -11.05 -3.71 -7.78
C VAL A 78 -12.35 -4.46 -7.49
N ASN A 79 -12.27 -5.51 -6.67
CA ASN A 79 -13.43 -6.29 -6.26
C ASN A 79 -14.50 -5.41 -5.57
N ARG A 80 -14.09 -4.46 -4.74
CA ARG A 80 -15.02 -3.50 -4.10
C ARG A 80 -15.71 -2.60 -5.13
N VAL A 81 -14.98 -2.08 -6.10
CA VAL A 81 -15.56 -1.24 -7.16
C VAL A 81 -16.58 -2.02 -7.98
N VAL A 82 -16.29 -3.29 -8.31
CA VAL A 82 -17.16 -4.13 -9.13
C VAL A 82 -18.39 -4.60 -8.38
N HIS A 83 -18.23 -5.16 -7.18
CA HIS A 83 -19.26 -5.95 -6.51
C HIS A 83 -19.91 -5.30 -5.29
N LYS A 84 -19.30 -4.27 -4.68
CA LYS A 84 -19.82 -3.69 -3.45
C LYS A 84 -20.47 -2.33 -3.64
N ALA A 85 -21.13 -1.84 -2.58
CA ALA A 85 -21.81 -0.55 -2.56
C ALA A 85 -20.86 0.59 -2.89
N GLY A 86 -21.39 1.65 -3.48
CA GLY A 86 -20.66 2.79 -4.02
C GLY A 86 -19.98 3.70 -2.99
N TRP A 87 -19.15 3.13 -2.11
CA TRP A 87 -18.41 3.87 -1.09
C TRP A 87 -16.91 3.77 -1.35
N TYR A 88 -16.19 4.90 -1.28
CA TYR A 88 -14.73 4.96 -1.29
C TYR A 88 -14.18 5.52 0.02
N PRO A 89 -12.97 5.13 0.45
CA PRO A 89 -12.30 5.74 1.59
C PRO A 89 -11.85 7.17 1.25
N GLY A 90 -11.74 8.04 2.24
CA GLY A 90 -11.11 9.35 2.07
C GLY A 90 -9.61 9.25 1.76
N GLY A 91 -8.97 10.43 1.60
CA GLY A 91 -7.53 10.50 1.38
C GLY A 91 -7.07 10.13 -0.02
N GLN A 92 -5.76 10.00 -0.16
CA GLN A 92 -5.06 9.67 -1.42
C GLN A 92 -3.96 8.65 -1.16
N THR A 93 -3.52 7.98 -2.22
CA THR A 93 -2.39 7.03 -2.16
C THR A 93 -1.68 6.96 -3.51
N GLY A 94 -0.47 6.41 -3.48
CA GLY A 94 0.25 6.06 -4.69
C GLY A 94 -0.24 4.75 -5.30
N PHE A 95 -0.14 4.65 -6.61
CA PHE A 95 -0.44 3.43 -7.39
C PHE A 95 0.72 3.12 -8.32
N VAL A 96 1.01 1.85 -8.49
CA VAL A 96 2.06 1.35 -9.39
C VAL A 96 1.62 0.06 -10.08
N ASP A 97 2.01 -0.13 -11.34
CA ASP A 97 1.78 -1.39 -12.04
C ASP A 97 2.74 -2.47 -11.52
N VAL A 98 2.25 -3.65 -11.23
CA VAL A 98 3.06 -4.78 -10.74
C VAL A 98 4.19 -5.16 -11.72
N ARG A 99 3.97 -4.94 -13.03
CA ARG A 99 4.99 -5.20 -14.06
C ARG A 99 6.14 -4.20 -13.99
N ASP A 100 5.87 -2.95 -13.60
CA ASP A 100 6.91 -1.94 -13.40
C ASP A 100 7.73 -2.27 -12.15
N VAL A 101 7.08 -2.71 -11.08
CA VAL A 101 7.77 -3.20 -9.87
C VAL A 101 8.67 -4.39 -10.23
N ALA A 102 8.16 -5.36 -10.99
CA ALA A 102 8.94 -6.53 -11.40
C ALA A 102 10.14 -6.15 -12.28
N ARG A 103 9.94 -5.28 -13.29
CA ARG A 103 11.03 -4.79 -14.15
C ARG A 103 12.09 -4.02 -13.36
N PHE A 104 11.67 -3.14 -12.47
CA PHE A 104 12.59 -2.40 -11.63
C PHE A 104 13.39 -3.34 -10.72
N THR A 105 12.71 -4.29 -10.07
CA THR A 105 13.37 -5.31 -9.22
C THR A 105 14.42 -6.11 -10.01
N ALA A 106 14.08 -6.57 -11.21
CA ALA A 106 15.03 -7.27 -12.08
C ALA A 106 16.25 -6.40 -12.42
N SER A 107 16.03 -5.11 -12.73
CA SER A 107 17.11 -4.18 -13.06
C SER A 107 18.11 -3.95 -11.93
N LEU A 108 17.69 -4.07 -10.66
CA LEU A 108 18.59 -3.97 -9.51
C LEU A 108 19.59 -5.13 -9.48
N PHE A 109 19.16 -6.35 -9.85
CA PHE A 109 20.07 -7.49 -9.99
C PHE A 109 21.01 -7.31 -11.16
N GLU A 110 20.49 -6.94 -12.34
CA GLU A 110 21.30 -6.77 -13.57
C GLU A 110 22.38 -5.71 -13.41
N LYS A 111 22.05 -4.60 -12.73
CA LYS A 111 22.97 -3.48 -12.50
C LYS A 111 23.81 -3.62 -11.23
N ASN A 112 23.60 -4.69 -10.47
CA ASN A 112 24.21 -4.91 -9.16
C ASN A 112 24.06 -3.71 -8.20
N GLN A 113 22.92 -3.03 -8.25
CA GLN A 113 22.60 -1.91 -7.36
C GLN A 113 22.16 -2.43 -6.00
N HIS A 114 22.78 -1.96 -4.94
CA HIS A 114 22.48 -2.37 -3.56
C HIS A 114 22.82 -1.24 -2.55
N GLY A 115 22.41 -1.43 -1.31
CA GLY A 115 22.65 -0.47 -0.22
C GLY A 115 21.60 0.61 -0.08
N GLU A 116 20.51 0.58 -0.86
CA GLU A 116 19.51 1.64 -0.88
C GLU A 116 18.07 1.11 -0.80
N ARG A 117 17.16 2.00 -0.36
CA ARG A 117 15.71 1.85 -0.47
C ARG A 117 15.20 2.58 -1.70
N TRP A 118 14.17 2.01 -2.31
CA TRP A 118 13.52 2.55 -3.50
C TRP A 118 12.00 2.56 -3.31
N LEU A 119 11.42 3.75 -3.25
CA LEU A 119 9.96 3.91 -3.21
C LEU A 119 9.43 3.90 -4.66
N LEU A 120 8.50 2.99 -4.95
CA LEU A 120 7.90 2.88 -6.28
C LEU A 120 6.44 3.34 -6.27
N SER A 121 6.21 4.50 -6.86
CA SER A 121 4.88 5.04 -7.15
C SER A 121 4.89 5.62 -8.56
N ALA A 122 3.93 5.23 -9.40
CA ALA A 122 3.80 5.77 -10.75
C ALA A 122 2.90 7.00 -10.79
N THR A 123 1.90 7.04 -9.90
CA THR A 123 0.98 8.17 -9.79
C THR A 123 0.34 8.19 -8.41
N ASP A 124 0.17 9.40 -7.89
CA ASP A 124 -0.57 9.62 -6.66
C ASP A 124 -1.93 10.23 -7.00
N MET A 125 -2.99 9.67 -6.41
CA MET A 125 -4.33 10.21 -6.65
C MET A 125 -5.28 9.93 -5.48
N PRO A 126 -6.33 10.78 -5.31
CA PRO A 126 -7.41 10.53 -4.38
C PRO A 126 -8.15 9.23 -4.70
N TYR A 127 -8.57 8.48 -3.67
CA TYR A 127 -9.40 7.29 -3.86
C TYR A 127 -10.68 7.57 -4.64
N ALA A 128 -11.31 8.74 -4.44
CA ALA A 128 -12.45 9.19 -5.23
C ALA A 128 -12.19 9.12 -6.74
N GLN A 129 -11.06 9.68 -7.17
CA GLN A 129 -10.66 9.69 -8.58
C GLN A 129 -10.33 8.29 -9.09
N PHE A 130 -9.64 7.49 -8.29
CA PHE A 130 -9.32 6.10 -8.63
C PHE A 130 -10.58 5.27 -8.86
N TYR A 131 -11.53 5.30 -7.92
CA TYR A 131 -12.79 4.56 -8.01
C TYR A 131 -13.60 4.97 -9.25
N GLN A 132 -13.66 6.27 -9.55
CA GLN A 132 -14.36 6.78 -10.71
C GLN A 132 -13.69 6.34 -12.02
N LYS A 133 -12.37 6.48 -12.14
CA LYS A 133 -11.60 6.05 -13.32
C LYS A 133 -11.77 4.55 -13.56
N LEU A 134 -11.64 3.74 -12.50
CA LEU A 134 -11.78 2.30 -12.60
C LEU A 134 -13.19 1.90 -13.03
N ALA A 135 -14.24 2.53 -12.49
CA ALA A 135 -15.62 2.25 -12.89
C ALA A 135 -15.87 2.59 -14.38
N VAL A 136 -15.35 3.74 -14.84
CA VAL A 136 -15.47 4.13 -16.26
C VAL A 136 -14.79 3.09 -17.17
N HIS A 137 -13.56 2.66 -16.83
CA HIS A 137 -12.84 1.66 -17.61
C HIS A 137 -13.53 0.28 -17.64
N LEU A 138 -14.23 -0.06 -16.56
CA LEU A 138 -14.99 -1.31 -16.48
C LEU A 138 -16.44 -1.19 -17.04
N GLY A 139 -16.79 -0.04 -17.60
CA GLY A 139 -18.16 0.19 -18.14
C GLY A 139 -19.27 0.21 -17.07
N LEU A 140 -18.91 0.45 -15.81
CA LEU A 140 -19.85 0.42 -14.69
C LEU A 140 -20.58 1.77 -14.54
N LYS A 141 -21.91 1.75 -14.60
CA LYS A 141 -22.76 2.93 -14.32
C LYS A 141 -23.01 3.08 -12.81
N LYS A 142 -21.93 3.20 -12.01
CA LYS A 142 -22.02 3.35 -10.55
C LYS A 142 -21.65 4.76 -10.12
N LYS A 143 -22.38 5.28 -9.12
CA LYS A 143 -22.00 6.48 -8.38
C LYS A 143 -21.29 6.05 -7.09
N PHE A 144 -20.24 6.76 -6.73
CA PHE A 144 -19.47 6.52 -5.52
C PHE A 144 -19.57 7.74 -4.60
N SER A 145 -19.67 7.48 -3.32
CA SER A 145 -19.72 8.51 -2.26
C SER A 145 -18.64 8.26 -1.23
N LEU A 146 -18.22 9.30 -0.54
CA LEU A 146 -17.28 9.17 0.57
C LEU A 146 -17.89 8.28 1.67
N ALA A 147 -17.18 7.27 2.10
CA ALA A 147 -17.61 6.43 3.20
C ALA A 147 -17.72 7.26 4.50
N PRO A 148 -18.86 7.24 5.20
CA PRO A 148 -18.98 7.96 6.46
C PRO A 148 -18.06 7.36 7.53
N LYS A 149 -17.52 8.20 8.42
CA LYS A 149 -16.55 7.79 9.45
C LYS A 149 -17.02 6.62 10.32
N TRP A 150 -18.33 6.56 10.66
CA TRP A 150 -18.87 5.45 11.45
C TRP A 150 -18.80 4.11 10.72
N LEU A 151 -19.02 4.10 9.39
CA LEU A 151 -18.92 2.89 8.59
C LEU A 151 -17.46 2.40 8.49
N ALA A 152 -16.52 3.31 8.43
CA ALA A 152 -15.10 3.00 8.49
C ALA A 152 -14.74 2.30 9.81
N ARG A 153 -15.24 2.80 10.95
CA ARG A 153 -15.04 2.20 12.28
C ARG A 153 -15.66 0.80 12.42
N THR A 154 -16.85 0.57 11.87
CA THR A 154 -17.50 -0.76 11.91
C THR A 154 -16.77 -1.80 11.06
N ILE A 155 -16.22 -1.39 9.94
CA ILE A 155 -15.38 -2.26 9.10
C ILE A 155 -14.09 -2.62 9.84
N LEU A 156 -13.48 -1.68 10.57
CA LEU A 156 -12.33 -1.93 11.44
C LEU A 156 -12.64 -2.94 12.55
N ALA A 157 -13.71 -2.72 13.30
CA ALA A 157 -14.13 -3.60 14.38
C ALA A 157 -14.48 -5.01 13.86
N GLY A 158 -15.09 -5.12 12.69
CA GLY A 158 -15.41 -6.40 12.06
C GLY A 158 -14.20 -7.11 11.47
N SER A 159 -13.18 -6.38 10.98
CA SER A 159 -11.97 -6.97 10.41
C SER A 159 -10.99 -7.48 11.45
N SER A 160 -11.01 -6.94 12.67
CA SER A 160 -10.23 -7.47 13.80
C SER A 160 -10.75 -8.84 14.29
N LEU A 161 -12.03 -9.14 14.07
CA LEU A 161 -12.68 -10.43 14.37
C LEU A 161 -12.51 -11.47 13.26
N LEU A 162 -12.26 -11.04 12.03
CA LEU A 162 -12.03 -11.93 10.88
C LEU A 162 -10.53 -11.93 10.54
N LYS A 163 -9.85 -12.99 10.92
CA LYS A 163 -8.42 -13.23 10.63
C LYS A 163 -8.11 -12.93 9.15
N GLY A 164 -7.38 -11.83 8.89
CA GLY A 164 -6.81 -11.51 7.57
C GLY A 164 -7.06 -10.11 7.01
N GLY A 165 -7.64 -9.18 7.74
CA GLY A 165 -8.08 -7.87 7.23
C GLY A 165 -7.10 -6.69 7.32
N SER A 166 -5.78 -6.89 7.15
CA SER A 166 -4.77 -5.81 7.30
C SER A 166 -4.97 -4.63 6.32
N LEU A 167 -5.33 -4.91 5.07
CA LEU A 167 -5.57 -3.87 4.05
C LEU A 167 -6.77 -2.96 4.35
N GLY A 168 -7.82 -3.51 4.97
CA GLY A 168 -8.98 -2.70 5.36
C GLY A 168 -8.62 -1.67 6.43
N GLN A 169 -7.77 -2.05 7.38
CA GLN A 169 -7.29 -1.18 8.44
C GLN A 169 -6.37 -0.08 7.91
N GLU A 170 -5.49 -0.45 7.00
CA GLU A 170 -4.55 0.46 6.35
C GLU A 170 -5.27 1.53 5.51
N MET A 171 -6.24 1.12 4.69
CA MET A 171 -7.07 2.04 3.90
C MET A 171 -7.87 3.00 4.79
N ILE A 172 -8.32 2.57 5.97
CA ILE A 172 -9.12 3.39 6.88
C ILE A 172 -8.23 4.34 7.67
N ASN A 173 -7.09 3.89 8.17
CA ASN A 173 -6.12 4.78 8.83
C ASN A 173 -5.55 5.81 7.84
N GLN A 174 -5.38 5.45 6.56
CA GLN A 174 -5.03 6.40 5.51
C GLN A 174 -6.16 7.39 5.18
N ALA A 175 -7.41 6.97 5.32
CA ALA A 175 -8.56 7.75 4.91
C ALA A 175 -9.10 8.71 5.98
N TYR A 176 -8.96 8.35 7.24
CA TYR A 176 -9.72 9.02 8.30
C TYR A 176 -8.88 9.40 9.50
N GLY A 177 -7.55 9.38 9.43
CA GLY A 177 -6.62 9.68 10.52
C GLY A 177 -7.35 10.26 11.74
N THR A 178 -7.51 9.52 12.83
CA THR A 178 -8.30 9.95 14.01
C THR A 178 -7.57 11.01 14.76
#